data_1494d48bf2f67400e70d1a638b63955f
#
_entry.id   1494d48bf2f67400e70d1a638b63955f
#
_cell.length_a   1.000
_cell.length_b   1.000
_cell.length_c   1.000
_cell.angle_alpha   90.00
_cell.angle_beta   90.00
_cell.angle_gamma   90.00
#
_symmetry.space_group_name_H-M   'P 1'
#
loop_
_entity.id
_entity.type
_entity.pdbx_description
1 polymer ?
#
loop_
_entity_poly.entity_id
_entity_poly.type
_entity_poly.pdbx_seq_one_letter_code
_entity_poly.pdbx_strand_id
1 'polypeptide(L)'
;MAKTPQSQYLIESAIFTADRNPSLNNKPLDISKSIAELNIYESVELPYLTGTCALVDDVRFRDAIGIKGSERITFTILPYEDAEPIIKTFMITGIAANTTANERTEVHTLTLMEEHAYLSSVMKISESYTGLPEQIVENILNSHLGKVVRYESRVALQQKMKVNI
;
A
#
# COMPACT_ATOMS: atom_id res chain seq x y z
N MET A 1 31.08 5.59 21.74
CA MET A 1 29.66 5.53 21.40
C MET A 1 29.55 4.78 20.09
N ALA A 2 29.07 3.55 20.12
CA ALA A 2 28.82 2.77 18.89
C ALA A 2 27.64 3.42 18.16
N LYS A 3 27.86 3.89 16.92
CA LYS A 3 26.76 4.27 16.04
C LYS A 3 25.93 3.03 15.76
N THR A 4 24.68 3.05 16.19
CA THR A 4 23.69 2.07 15.75
C THR A 4 23.67 2.13 14.21
N PRO A 5 23.90 1.03 13.50
CA PRO A 5 23.79 1.05 12.06
C PRO A 5 22.36 1.43 11.70
N GLN A 6 22.19 2.57 11.02
CA GLN A 6 20.95 2.86 10.35
C GLN A 6 20.69 1.69 9.40
N SER A 7 19.56 1.02 9.55
CA SER A 7 19.13 0.01 8.60
C SER A 7 18.96 0.69 7.25
N GLN A 8 19.97 0.58 6.41
CA GLN A 8 19.92 1.08 5.04
C GLN A 8 19.10 0.06 4.24
N TYR A 9 17.88 0.41 3.94
CA TYR A 9 17.11 -0.28 2.90
C TYR A 9 17.28 0.46 1.57
N LEU A 10 17.18 -0.27 0.49
CA LEU A 10 17.22 0.27 -0.87
C LEU A 10 15.82 0.17 -1.49
N ILE A 11 15.33 1.26 -2.05
CA ILE A 11 14.16 1.23 -2.92
C ILE A 11 14.65 0.89 -4.33
N GLU A 12 14.45 -0.36 -4.74
CA GLU A 12 14.84 -0.83 -6.06
C GLU A 12 13.92 -0.24 -7.14
N SER A 13 12.62 -0.22 -6.87
CA SER A 13 11.63 0.40 -7.75
C SER A 13 10.44 0.96 -7.00
N ALA A 14 9.83 1.99 -7.56
CA ALA A 14 8.56 2.54 -7.09
C ALA A 14 7.70 2.88 -8.31
N ILE A 15 6.72 2.03 -8.57
CA ILE A 15 5.86 2.12 -9.74
C ILE A 15 4.53 2.75 -9.37
N PHE A 16 4.31 3.94 -9.91
CA PHE A 16 3.04 4.65 -9.77
C PHE A 16 2.07 4.18 -10.87
N THR A 17 0.84 3.88 -10.48
CA THR A 17 -0.25 3.51 -11.39
C THR A 17 -1.52 4.27 -11.02
N ALA A 18 -2.27 4.68 -12.04
CA ALA A 18 -3.53 5.39 -11.89
C ALA A 18 -4.55 4.84 -12.91
N ASP A 19 -5.43 3.97 -12.45
CA ASP A 19 -6.35 3.20 -13.32
C ASP A 19 -7.36 4.06 -14.09
N ARG A 20 -7.55 5.31 -13.71
CA ARG A 20 -8.54 6.22 -14.29
C ARG A 20 -7.96 7.55 -14.75
N ASN A 21 -6.66 7.63 -14.95
CA ASN A 21 -6.03 8.86 -15.37
C ASN A 21 -5.78 8.86 -16.88
N PRO A 22 -6.54 9.66 -17.68
CA PRO A 22 -6.37 9.72 -19.11
C PRO A 22 -5.00 10.27 -19.53
N SER A 23 -4.34 11.08 -18.69
CA SER A 23 -3.01 11.63 -18.97
C SER A 23 -1.92 10.55 -19.02
N LEU A 24 -2.09 9.48 -18.28
CA LEU A 24 -1.13 8.35 -18.24
C LEU A 24 -1.48 7.23 -19.22
N ASN A 25 -2.68 7.24 -19.84
CA ASN A 25 -3.17 6.12 -20.64
C ASN A 25 -3.01 4.76 -19.93
N ASN A 26 -3.20 4.75 -18.61
CA ASN A 26 -2.96 3.60 -17.71
C ASN A 26 -1.54 3.03 -17.77
N LYS A 27 -0.55 3.79 -18.23
CA LYS A 27 0.84 3.35 -18.23
C LYS A 27 1.44 3.52 -16.84
N PRO A 28 2.13 2.50 -16.32
CA PRO A 28 2.88 2.63 -15.08
C PRO A 28 4.03 3.63 -15.26
N LEU A 29 4.29 4.42 -14.22
CA LEU A 29 5.36 5.40 -14.18
C LEU A 29 6.33 5.05 -13.05
N ASP A 30 7.59 4.93 -13.37
CA ASP A 30 8.64 4.74 -12.37
C ASP A 30 8.99 6.09 -11.73
N ILE A 31 8.74 6.20 -10.42
CA ILE A 31 9.01 7.39 -9.61
C ILE A 31 10.13 7.17 -8.59
N SER A 32 10.89 6.09 -8.70
CA SER A 32 11.92 5.71 -7.72
C SER A 32 12.91 6.84 -7.43
N LYS A 33 13.29 7.57 -8.48
CA LYS A 33 14.28 8.66 -8.38
C LYS A 33 13.72 9.93 -7.74
N SER A 34 12.42 10.06 -7.67
CA SER A 34 11.73 11.21 -7.08
C SER A 34 11.40 11.00 -5.60
N ILE A 35 11.67 9.82 -5.05
CA ILE A 35 11.41 9.52 -3.65
C ILE A 35 12.57 10.01 -2.79
N ALA A 36 12.28 10.95 -1.90
CA ALA A 36 13.26 11.45 -0.91
C ALA A 36 13.23 10.62 0.37
N GLU A 37 12.04 10.15 0.78
CA GLU A 37 11.86 9.42 2.02
C GLU A 37 10.65 8.50 1.91
N LEU A 38 10.76 7.30 2.47
CA LEU A 38 9.67 6.34 2.61
C LEU A 38 9.65 5.81 4.04
N ASN A 39 8.55 6.01 4.74
CA ASN A 39 8.30 5.42 6.05
C ASN A 39 7.12 4.47 5.95
N ILE A 40 7.31 3.25 6.44
CA ILE A 40 6.25 2.23 6.52
C ILE A 40 6.06 1.92 8.01
N TYR A 41 4.81 1.97 8.44
CA TYR A 41 4.42 1.74 9.83
C TYR A 41 3.62 0.45 9.94
N GLU A 42 4.07 -0.40 10.84
CA GLU A 42 3.38 -1.61 11.26
C GLU A 42 2.92 -1.45 12.71
N SER A 43 1.69 -1.85 13.00
CA SER A 43 1.12 -1.82 14.34
C SER A 43 0.46 -3.15 14.66
N VAL A 44 0.60 -3.61 15.89
CA VAL A 44 -0.10 -4.80 16.38
C VAL A 44 -1.61 -4.61 16.43
N GLU A 45 -2.07 -3.37 16.53
CA GLU A 45 -3.49 -3.01 16.61
C GLU A 45 -4.18 -2.94 15.25
N LEU A 46 -3.41 -2.79 14.17
CA LEU A 46 -3.93 -2.65 12.81
C LEU A 46 -3.53 -3.85 11.96
N PRO A 47 -4.47 -4.50 11.28
CA PRO A 47 -4.18 -5.66 10.42
C PRO A 47 -3.60 -5.27 9.05
N TYR A 48 -3.07 -4.05 8.91
CA TYR A 48 -2.54 -3.52 7.65
C TYR A 48 -1.42 -2.50 7.90
N LEU A 49 -0.63 -2.28 6.85
CA LEU A 49 0.43 -1.30 6.87
C LEU A 49 -0.08 0.09 6.46
N THR A 50 0.47 1.10 7.10
CA THR A 50 0.35 2.50 6.69
C THR A 50 1.71 3.08 6.39
N GLY A 51 1.77 4.25 5.79
CA GLY A 51 3.06 4.88 5.53
C GLY A 51 2.97 6.33 5.09
N THR A 52 4.13 6.92 4.93
CA THR A 52 4.31 8.22 4.30
C THR A 52 5.43 8.15 3.28
N CYS A 53 5.27 8.85 2.17
CA CYS A 53 6.26 8.95 1.11
C CYS A 53 6.47 10.42 0.77
N ALA A 54 7.70 10.92 0.93
CA ALA A 54 8.07 12.24 0.46
C ALA A 54 8.54 12.15 -0.98
N LEU A 55 7.80 12.80 -1.88
CA LEU A 55 8.06 12.85 -3.31
C LEU A 55 8.59 14.22 -3.68
N VAL A 56 9.77 14.27 -4.28
CA VAL A 56 10.35 15.48 -4.87
C VAL A 56 9.79 15.67 -6.27
N ASP A 57 9.04 16.73 -6.47
CA ASP A 57 8.40 17.06 -7.74
C ASP A 57 9.10 18.27 -8.40
N ASP A 58 10.01 17.98 -9.30
CA ASP A 58 10.74 18.95 -10.12
C ASP A 58 10.14 19.14 -11.52
N VAL A 59 9.20 18.27 -11.91
CA VAL A 59 8.57 18.24 -13.24
C VAL A 59 7.08 18.56 -13.20
N ARG A 60 6.56 19.01 -12.06
CA ARG A 60 5.12 19.25 -11.81
C ARG A 60 4.27 17.99 -12.06
N PHE A 61 4.78 16.89 -11.56
CA PHE A 61 4.15 15.58 -11.63
C PHE A 61 2.71 15.61 -11.08
N ARG A 62 2.52 16.26 -9.94
CA ARG A 62 1.21 16.42 -9.32
C ARG A 62 0.19 17.07 -10.25
N ASP A 63 0.59 18.16 -10.91
CA ASP A 63 -0.30 18.92 -11.81
C ASP A 63 -0.56 18.13 -13.10
N ALA A 64 0.44 17.45 -13.62
CA ALA A 64 0.35 16.66 -14.84
C ALA A 64 -0.53 15.43 -14.68
N ILE A 65 -0.45 14.76 -13.52
CA ILE A 65 -1.16 13.49 -13.25
C ILE A 65 -2.50 13.76 -12.56
N GLY A 66 -2.59 14.74 -11.69
CA GLY A 66 -3.79 15.07 -10.93
C GLY A 66 -4.17 13.95 -9.97
N ILE A 67 -3.45 13.82 -8.88
CA ILE A 67 -3.72 12.82 -7.83
C ILE A 67 -5.15 13.01 -7.30
N LYS A 68 -5.98 11.98 -7.42
CA LYS A 68 -7.42 12.00 -7.07
C LYS A 68 -7.80 11.03 -5.96
N GLY A 69 -6.85 10.22 -5.46
CA GLY A 69 -7.09 9.26 -4.38
C GLY A 69 -7.48 7.84 -4.84
N SER A 70 -7.18 7.49 -6.09
CA SER A 70 -7.32 6.11 -6.61
C SER A 70 -6.00 5.57 -7.14
N GLU A 71 -4.95 6.30 -6.91
CA GLU A 71 -3.61 5.99 -7.38
C GLU A 71 -2.92 5.02 -6.44
N ARG A 72 -2.07 4.19 -7.02
CA ARG A 72 -1.28 3.18 -6.31
C ARG A 72 0.20 3.43 -6.53
N ILE A 73 0.97 3.09 -5.51
CA ILE A 73 2.42 2.97 -5.63
C ILE A 73 2.82 1.57 -5.18
N THR A 74 3.47 0.84 -6.07
CA THR A 74 4.08 -0.46 -5.74
C THR A 74 5.55 -0.26 -5.52
N PHE A 75 6.01 -0.49 -4.30
CA PHE A 75 7.41 -0.43 -3.92
C PHE A 75 8.03 -1.82 -3.97
N THR A 76 9.23 -1.91 -4.54
CA THR A 76 10.14 -3.05 -4.38
C THR A 76 11.28 -2.59 -3.48
N ILE A 77 11.37 -3.16 -2.30
CA ILE A 77 12.30 -2.74 -1.25
C ILE A 77 13.26 -3.90 -0.95
N LEU A 78 14.54 -3.62 -0.97
CA LEU A 78 15.58 -4.52 -0.51
C LEU A 78 16.00 -4.12 0.89
N PRO A 79 15.70 -4.92 1.92
CA PRO A 79 16.04 -4.59 3.31
C PRO A 79 17.56 -4.49 3.56
N TYR A 80 18.32 -5.27 2.82
CA TYR A 80 19.80 -5.28 2.79
C TYR A 80 20.28 -5.92 1.49
N GLU A 81 21.56 -5.80 1.20
CA GLU A 81 22.20 -6.44 0.04
C GLU A 81 21.98 -7.96 0.08
N ASP A 82 21.63 -8.57 -1.03
CA ASP A 82 21.29 -9.99 -1.19
C ASP A 82 19.99 -10.48 -0.47
N ALA A 83 19.16 -9.56 0.04
CA ALA A 83 17.87 -9.94 0.59
C ALA A 83 16.84 -10.23 -0.50
N GLU A 84 15.86 -11.07 -0.17
CA GLU A 84 14.68 -11.19 -1.01
C GLU A 84 13.89 -9.87 -1.02
N PRO A 85 13.47 -9.37 -2.20
CA PRO A 85 12.75 -8.13 -2.30
C PRO A 85 11.38 -8.20 -1.62
N ILE A 86 11.06 -7.19 -0.85
CA ILE A 86 9.72 -6.99 -0.27
C ILE A 86 8.93 -6.15 -1.25
N ILE A 87 7.86 -6.71 -1.81
CA ILE A 87 6.97 -6.00 -2.72
C ILE A 87 5.69 -5.63 -1.97
N LYS A 88 5.37 -4.35 -1.92
CA LYS A 88 4.17 -3.82 -1.26
C LYS A 88 3.49 -2.77 -2.12
N THR A 89 2.15 -2.89 -2.22
CA THR A 89 1.32 -1.93 -2.93
C THR A 89 0.51 -1.11 -1.94
N PHE A 90 0.61 0.19 -2.09
CA PHE A 90 -0.12 1.16 -1.27
C PHE A 90 -1.03 2.02 -2.14
N MET A 91 -2.19 2.35 -1.61
CA MET A 91 -3.06 3.39 -2.12
C MET A 91 -2.64 4.75 -1.55
N ILE A 92 -2.66 5.79 -2.38
CA ILE A 92 -2.50 7.16 -1.92
C ILE A 92 -3.83 7.62 -1.36
N THR A 93 -3.88 7.88 -0.05
CA THR A 93 -5.11 8.31 0.63
C THR A 93 -5.19 9.82 0.82
N GLY A 94 -4.07 10.52 0.64
CA GLY A 94 -4.02 11.97 0.76
C GLY A 94 -2.62 12.54 0.57
N ILE A 95 -2.57 13.86 0.61
CA ILE A 95 -1.33 14.64 0.63
C ILE A 95 -1.29 15.34 1.99
N ALA A 96 -0.37 14.90 2.85
CA ALA A 96 -0.26 15.40 4.22
C ALA A 96 0.40 16.78 4.28
N ALA A 97 1.38 17.04 3.41
CA ALA A 97 2.10 18.30 3.37
C ALA A 97 2.62 18.60 1.97
N ASN A 98 2.69 19.90 1.66
CA ASN A 98 3.37 20.43 0.49
C ASN A 98 4.38 21.47 0.95
N THR A 99 5.62 21.33 0.54
CA THR A 99 6.68 22.27 0.87
C THR A 99 7.38 22.68 -0.42
N THR A 100 7.51 23.97 -0.64
CA THR A 100 8.27 24.50 -1.78
C THR A 100 9.73 24.56 -1.37
N ALA A 101 10.57 23.74 -2.00
CA ALA A 101 12.00 23.73 -1.74
C ALA A 101 12.72 24.89 -2.47
N ASN A 102 12.25 25.23 -3.67
CA ASN A 102 12.69 26.37 -4.47
C ASN A 102 11.62 26.71 -5.53
N GLU A 103 11.89 27.70 -6.40
CA GLU A 103 10.93 28.17 -7.42
C GLU A 103 10.44 27.08 -8.40
N ARG A 104 11.12 25.93 -8.48
CA ARG A 104 10.82 24.86 -9.44
C ARG A 104 10.57 23.51 -8.80
N THR A 105 10.90 23.34 -7.52
CA THR A 105 10.87 22.05 -6.85
C THR A 105 9.92 22.10 -5.65
N GLU A 106 8.92 21.25 -5.68
CA GLU A 106 8.01 21.03 -4.56
C GLU A 106 8.28 19.63 -3.94
N VAL A 107 8.02 19.51 -2.67
CA VAL A 107 8.06 18.23 -1.96
C VAL A 107 6.66 17.93 -1.46
N HIS A 108 6.10 16.83 -1.92
CA HIS A 108 4.78 16.37 -1.51
C HIS A 108 4.92 15.18 -0.57
N THR A 109 4.37 15.28 0.62
CA THR A 109 4.28 14.14 1.54
C THR A 109 2.95 13.43 1.33
N LEU A 110 3.01 12.26 0.70
CA LEU A 110 1.86 11.40 0.43
C LEU A 110 1.57 10.54 1.66
N THR A 111 0.29 10.40 1.97
CA THR A 111 -0.19 9.43 2.97
C THR A 111 -0.56 8.13 2.26
N LEU A 112 -0.07 7.03 2.78
CA LEU A 112 -0.17 5.71 2.19
C LEU A 112 -0.94 4.75 3.10
N MET A 113 -1.77 3.91 2.50
CA MET A 113 -2.47 2.81 3.16
C MET A 113 -2.36 1.56 2.29
N GLU A 114 -2.12 0.41 2.89
CA GLU A 114 -2.07 -0.86 2.14
C GLU A 114 -3.36 -1.04 1.32
N GLU A 115 -3.23 -1.47 0.07
CA GLU A 115 -4.34 -1.53 -0.89
C GLU A 115 -5.55 -2.29 -0.35
N HIS A 116 -5.33 -3.43 0.29
CA HIS A 116 -6.41 -4.24 0.83
C HIS A 116 -7.18 -3.55 1.97
N ALA A 117 -6.51 -2.76 2.78
CA ALA A 117 -7.14 -1.97 3.83
C ALA A 117 -8.02 -0.87 3.25
N TYR A 118 -7.52 -0.17 2.23
CA TYR A 118 -8.30 0.83 1.51
C TYR A 118 -9.55 0.23 0.88
N LEU A 119 -9.39 -0.87 0.14
CA LEU A 119 -10.52 -1.58 -0.48
C LEU A 119 -11.54 -2.03 0.57
N SER A 120 -11.08 -2.60 1.68
CA SER A 120 -11.94 -2.99 2.80
C SER A 120 -12.73 -1.81 3.39
N SER A 121 -12.15 -0.61 3.42
CA SER A 121 -12.80 0.59 3.97
C SER A 121 -13.91 1.15 3.08
N VAL A 122 -13.82 0.94 1.77
CA VAL A 122 -14.77 1.48 0.79
C VAL A 122 -15.82 0.45 0.33
N MET A 123 -15.55 -0.83 0.53
CA MET A 123 -16.48 -1.91 0.17
C MET A 123 -17.49 -2.14 1.29
N LYS A 124 -18.75 -2.27 0.90
CA LYS A 124 -19.83 -2.71 1.79
C LYS A 124 -20.23 -4.10 1.39
N ILE A 125 -20.11 -5.05 2.31
CA ILE A 125 -20.55 -6.43 2.14
C ILE A 125 -21.90 -6.57 2.87
N SER A 126 -22.87 -7.19 2.22
CA SER A 126 -24.16 -7.52 2.81
C SER A 126 -24.54 -8.94 2.38
N GLU A 127 -23.87 -9.90 2.97
CA GLU A 127 -23.98 -11.31 2.61
C GLU A 127 -24.06 -12.20 3.84
N SER A 128 -24.57 -13.42 3.65
CA SER A 128 -24.66 -14.43 4.70
C SER A 128 -23.77 -15.61 4.34
N TYR A 129 -22.87 -15.97 5.23
CA TYR A 129 -21.95 -17.08 5.06
C TYR A 129 -22.26 -18.20 6.04
N THR A 130 -22.17 -19.44 5.57
CA THR A 130 -22.34 -20.64 6.40
C THR A 130 -21.19 -21.60 6.14
N GLY A 131 -20.50 -22.01 7.18
CA GLY A 131 -19.37 -22.94 7.05
C GLY A 131 -18.47 -22.94 8.29
N LEU A 132 -17.29 -23.51 8.13
CA LEU A 132 -16.25 -23.35 9.13
C LEU A 132 -15.69 -21.93 9.11
N PRO A 133 -15.27 -21.36 10.24
CA PRO A 133 -14.76 -19.98 10.31
C PRO A 133 -13.65 -19.70 9.30
N GLU A 134 -12.73 -20.63 9.13
CA GLU A 134 -11.63 -20.58 8.16
C GLU A 134 -12.13 -20.44 6.73
N GLN A 135 -13.10 -21.25 6.35
CA GLN A 135 -13.70 -21.23 5.00
C GLN A 135 -14.47 -19.92 4.75
N ILE A 136 -15.14 -19.40 5.78
CA ILE A 136 -15.84 -18.10 5.70
C ILE A 136 -14.84 -16.98 5.45
N VAL A 137 -13.76 -16.92 6.23
CA VAL A 137 -12.71 -15.90 6.05
C VAL A 137 -12.07 -16.01 4.67
N GLU A 138 -11.72 -17.22 4.23
CA GLU A 138 -11.15 -17.45 2.91
C GLU A 138 -12.09 -16.98 1.80
N ASN A 139 -13.36 -17.32 1.88
CA ASN A 139 -14.37 -16.91 0.90
C ASN A 139 -14.51 -15.38 0.83
N ILE A 140 -14.56 -14.71 1.99
CA ILE A 140 -14.67 -13.24 2.04
C ILE A 140 -13.45 -12.60 1.39
N LEU A 141 -12.25 -13.03 1.76
CA LEU A 141 -11.00 -12.45 1.28
C LEU A 141 -10.79 -12.70 -0.22
N ASN A 142 -11.09 -13.91 -0.69
CA ASN A 142 -10.96 -14.24 -2.10
C ASN A 142 -12.02 -13.53 -2.97
N SER A 143 -13.27 -13.49 -2.51
CA SER A 143 -14.37 -12.94 -3.31
C SER A 143 -14.34 -11.42 -3.38
N HIS A 144 -13.97 -10.74 -2.29
CA HIS A 144 -14.07 -9.29 -2.19
C HIS A 144 -12.73 -8.56 -2.29
N LEU A 145 -11.64 -9.17 -1.85
CA LEU A 145 -10.33 -8.54 -1.86
C LEU A 145 -9.35 -9.18 -2.85
N GLY A 146 -9.74 -10.27 -3.51
CA GLY A 146 -8.86 -10.98 -4.45
C GLY A 146 -7.58 -11.51 -3.81
N LYS A 147 -7.58 -11.71 -2.49
CA LYS A 147 -6.40 -12.11 -1.72
C LYS A 147 -6.45 -13.58 -1.38
N VAL A 148 -5.48 -14.34 -1.85
CA VAL A 148 -5.29 -15.73 -1.41
C VAL A 148 -4.65 -15.70 -0.03
N VAL A 149 -5.39 -16.20 0.98
CA VAL A 149 -4.88 -16.31 2.34
C VAL A 149 -4.42 -17.74 2.58
N ARG A 150 -3.21 -17.87 3.04
CA ARG A 150 -2.71 -19.11 3.62
C ARG A 150 -2.71 -18.93 5.13
N TYR A 151 -3.42 -19.80 5.82
CA TYR A 151 -3.31 -19.88 7.27
C TYR A 151 -2.86 -21.27 7.69
N GLU A 152 -2.02 -21.27 8.70
CA GLU A 152 -1.63 -22.47 9.41
C GLU A 152 -2.48 -22.53 10.68
N SER A 153 -3.56 -23.28 10.65
CA SER A 153 -4.31 -23.58 11.87
C SER A 153 -3.67 -24.79 12.58
N ARG A 154 -3.24 -24.59 13.80
CA ARG A 154 -2.77 -25.72 14.65
C ARG A 154 -3.93 -26.54 15.22
N VAL A 155 -5.14 -25.99 15.20
CA VAL A 155 -6.36 -26.65 15.69
C VAL A 155 -7.49 -26.36 14.69
N ALA A 156 -7.97 -27.39 14.04
CA ALA A 156 -9.11 -27.27 13.16
C ALA A 156 -10.38 -26.97 14.00
N LEU A 157 -11.02 -25.84 13.72
CA LEU A 157 -12.32 -25.53 14.30
C LEU A 157 -13.38 -26.40 13.63
N GLN A 158 -13.96 -27.33 14.37
CA GLN A 158 -14.91 -28.31 13.83
C GLN A 158 -16.37 -27.82 13.81
N GLN A 159 -16.65 -26.69 14.44
CA GLN A 159 -18.01 -26.20 14.57
C GLN A 159 -18.37 -25.24 13.43
N LYS A 160 -19.37 -25.61 12.64
CA LYS A 160 -19.94 -24.72 11.62
C LYS A 160 -20.68 -23.56 12.28
N MET A 161 -20.54 -22.38 11.71
CA MET A 161 -21.25 -21.19 12.14
C MET A 161 -21.95 -20.52 10.95
N LYS A 162 -22.91 -19.65 11.26
CA LYS A 162 -23.54 -18.74 10.30
C LYS A 162 -23.18 -17.31 10.69
N VAL A 163 -22.64 -16.56 9.76
CA VAL A 163 -22.26 -15.16 9.95
C VAL A 163 -23.04 -14.32 8.94
N ASN A 164 -23.70 -13.28 9.41
CA ASN A 164 -24.32 -12.25 8.57
C ASN A 164 -23.47 -10.98 8.70
N ILE A 165 -23.03 -10.45 7.58
CA ILE A 165 -22.20 -9.25 7.51
C ILE A 165 -22.96 -8.18 6.74
#